data_078c4201d4500e2aed2adefb06ee85da
#
_entry.id   078c4201d4500e2aed2adefb06ee85da
#
_cell.length_a   1.000
_cell.length_b   1.000
_cell.length_c   1.000
_cell.angle_alpha   90.00
_cell.angle_beta   90.00
_cell.angle_gamma   90.00
#
_symmetry.space_group_name_H-M   'P 1'
#
loop_
_entity.id
_entity.type
_entity.pdbx_description
1 polymer ?
#
loop_
_entity_poly.entity_id
_entity_poly.type
_entity_poly.pdbx_seq_one_letter_code
_entity_poly.pdbx_strand_id
1 'polypeptide(L)'
;MKAVVQRVSHAAVSVDGTVAGSIGKGFLILLGVTHGDTEAQADRLAKKICGLRIFPDENGKTNLSLKDVGGQLLVISQFTLYADCHKGYRPSFVQAAEPGEANRLYEYFTGLCRREIETVETGIFGAHMKVDLENDGPFTLVLEETAG
;
A
#
# COMPACT_ATOMS: atom_id res chain seq x y z
N MET A 1 6.88 -8.71 4.52
CA MET A 1 5.82 -7.74 4.15
C MET A 1 6.24 -6.99 2.90
N LYS A 2 5.34 -6.84 1.98
CA LYS A 2 5.63 -6.25 0.67
C LYS A 2 4.61 -5.16 0.37
N ALA A 3 5.06 -4.06 -0.20
CA ALA A 3 4.18 -2.99 -0.64
C ALA A 3 4.49 -2.60 -2.08
N VAL A 4 3.44 -2.39 -2.86
CA VAL A 4 3.53 -1.72 -4.15
C VAL A 4 2.98 -0.31 -3.91
N VAL A 5 3.82 0.68 -4.16
CA VAL A 5 3.50 2.09 -3.93
C VAL A 5 3.41 2.79 -5.28
N GLN A 6 2.25 3.35 -5.58
CA GLN A 6 2.05 4.12 -6.81
C GLN A 6 1.72 5.56 -6.47
N ARG A 7 2.49 6.48 -7.03
CA ARG A 7 2.19 7.90 -6.91
C ARG A 7 0.98 8.20 -7.80
N VAL A 8 -0.04 8.84 -7.21
CA VAL A 8 -1.30 9.08 -7.92
C VAL A 8 -1.72 10.55 -7.84
N SER A 9 -2.45 11.00 -8.86
CA SER A 9 -3.19 12.27 -8.80
C SER A 9 -4.53 12.08 -8.08
N HIS A 10 -5.12 10.89 -8.20
CA HIS A 10 -6.31 10.45 -7.46
C HIS A 10 -6.37 8.93 -7.49
N ALA A 11 -7.08 8.35 -6.53
CA ALA A 11 -7.39 6.93 -6.49
C ALA A 11 -8.66 6.68 -5.68
N ALA A 12 -9.36 5.60 -5.99
CA ALA A 12 -10.55 5.21 -5.27
C ALA A 12 -10.71 3.70 -5.29
N VAL A 13 -11.38 3.17 -4.29
CA VAL A 13 -11.73 1.76 -4.22
C VAL A 13 -13.22 1.62 -3.94
N SER A 14 -13.87 0.72 -4.68
CA SER A 14 -15.30 0.45 -4.49
C SER A 14 -15.55 -1.03 -4.26
N VAL A 15 -16.63 -1.29 -3.51
CA VAL A 15 -17.15 -2.63 -3.21
C VAL A 15 -18.64 -2.61 -3.54
N ASP A 16 -19.07 -3.53 -4.39
CA ASP A 16 -20.47 -3.62 -4.82
C ASP A 16 -21.05 -2.29 -5.31
N GLY A 17 -20.24 -1.53 -6.06
CA GLY A 17 -20.66 -0.25 -6.63
C GLY A 17 -20.61 0.93 -5.68
N THR A 18 -20.22 0.73 -4.42
CA THR A 18 -20.11 1.78 -3.42
C THR A 18 -18.66 2.11 -3.12
N VAL A 19 -18.29 3.38 -3.17
CA VAL A 19 -16.93 3.83 -2.85
C VAL A 19 -16.66 3.62 -1.36
N ALA A 20 -15.64 2.80 -1.05
CA ALA A 20 -15.20 2.54 0.32
C ALA A 20 -14.13 3.53 0.77
N GLY A 21 -13.29 3.98 -0.16
CA GLY A 21 -12.24 4.96 0.13
C GLY A 21 -11.84 5.69 -1.13
N SER A 22 -11.41 6.94 -0.97
CA SER A 22 -11.04 7.81 -2.09
C SER A 22 -10.04 8.85 -1.63
N ILE A 23 -9.03 9.11 -2.45
CA ILE A 23 -8.01 10.12 -2.18
C ILE A 23 -7.74 10.98 -3.42
N GLY A 24 -7.20 12.17 -3.18
CA GLY A 24 -6.58 12.98 -4.21
C GLY A 24 -5.11 12.61 -4.37
N LYS A 25 -4.25 13.61 -4.54
CA LYS A 25 -2.81 13.45 -4.69
C LYS A 25 -2.19 12.69 -3.52
N GLY A 26 -1.40 11.70 -3.83
CA GLY A 26 -0.73 10.90 -2.81
C GLY A 26 -0.26 9.55 -3.33
N PHE A 27 -0.40 8.51 -2.51
CA PHE A 27 -0.02 7.14 -2.87
C PHE A 27 -1.20 6.19 -2.76
N LEU A 28 -1.32 5.33 -3.76
CA LEU A 28 -2.03 4.06 -3.63
C LEU A 28 -1.00 3.03 -3.16
N ILE A 29 -1.31 2.33 -2.06
CA ILE A 29 -0.46 1.28 -1.52
C ILE A 29 -1.21 -0.04 -1.56
N LEU A 30 -0.62 -1.04 -2.22
CA LEU A 30 -1.07 -2.43 -2.13
C LEU A 30 -0.13 -3.11 -1.14
N LEU A 31 -0.69 -3.69 -0.07
CA LEU A 31 0.09 -4.27 1.03
C LEU A 31 -0.14 -5.78 1.13
N GLY A 32 0.94 -6.54 1.03
CA GLY A 32 0.94 -7.98 1.22
C GLY A 32 1.67 -8.38 2.49
N VAL A 33 1.14 -9.37 3.19
CA VAL A 33 1.71 -9.92 4.42
C VAL A 33 2.06 -11.40 4.17
N THR A 34 3.25 -11.81 4.61
CA THR A 34 3.69 -13.21 4.49
C THR A 34 3.88 -13.84 5.88
N HIS A 35 4.05 -15.15 5.90
CA HIS A 35 4.35 -15.89 7.12
C HIS A 35 5.60 -15.34 7.79
N GLY A 36 5.57 -15.21 9.10
CA GLY A 36 6.71 -14.71 9.87
C GLY A 36 6.77 -13.20 10.01
N ASP A 37 5.93 -12.43 9.28
CA ASP A 37 5.86 -11.00 9.47
C ASP A 37 5.29 -10.66 10.85
N THR A 38 5.84 -9.59 11.43
CA THR A 38 5.43 -9.05 12.72
C THR A 38 5.26 -7.53 12.62
N GLU A 39 4.95 -6.90 13.73
CA GLU A 39 4.88 -5.45 13.81
C GLU A 39 6.20 -4.78 13.36
N ALA A 40 7.35 -5.46 13.55
CA ALA A 40 8.65 -4.90 13.17
C ALA A 40 8.74 -4.60 11.66
N GLN A 41 8.24 -5.49 10.81
CA GLN A 41 8.22 -5.26 9.37
C GLN A 41 7.27 -4.12 9.01
N ALA A 42 6.11 -4.07 9.65
CA ALA A 42 5.14 -2.99 9.44
C ALA A 42 5.72 -1.64 9.88
N ASP A 43 6.40 -1.59 11.03
CA ASP A 43 7.03 -0.35 11.53
C ASP A 43 8.02 0.20 10.51
N ARG A 44 8.92 -0.65 10.01
CA ARG A 44 9.94 -0.22 9.05
C ARG A 44 9.34 0.21 7.72
N LEU A 45 8.38 -0.55 7.24
CA LEU A 45 7.75 -0.29 5.94
C LEU A 45 6.92 1.01 5.97
N ALA A 46 6.11 1.20 7.01
CA ALA A 46 5.32 2.42 7.17
C ALA A 46 6.21 3.65 7.28
N LYS A 47 7.28 3.57 8.08
CA LYS A 47 8.23 4.67 8.24
C LYS A 47 8.88 5.02 6.90
N LYS A 48 9.31 4.01 6.16
CA LYS A 48 9.94 4.20 4.85
C LYS A 48 8.97 4.88 3.87
N ILE A 49 7.76 4.36 3.76
CA ILE A 49 6.78 4.87 2.78
C ILE A 49 6.38 6.31 3.12
N CYS A 50 6.07 6.59 4.38
CA CYS A 50 5.67 7.95 4.78
C CYS A 50 6.79 8.97 4.59
N GLY A 51 8.04 8.51 4.58
CA GLY A 51 9.20 9.39 4.40
C GLY A 51 9.74 9.46 2.97
N LEU A 52 9.20 8.68 2.04
CA LEU A 52 9.67 8.69 0.64
C LEU A 52 9.55 10.09 0.03
N ARG A 53 10.63 10.54 -0.58
CA ARG A 53 10.74 11.86 -1.19
C ARG A 53 10.61 11.74 -2.71
N ILE A 54 9.41 11.42 -3.17
CA ILE A 54 9.16 11.10 -4.57
C ILE A 54 8.17 12.04 -5.27
N PHE A 55 7.85 13.16 -4.65
CA PHE A 55 7.11 14.23 -5.32
C PHE A 55 8.08 15.29 -5.84
N PRO A 56 7.79 15.86 -7.03
CA PRO A 56 8.68 16.87 -7.59
C PRO A 56 8.67 18.16 -6.76
N ASP A 57 9.85 18.75 -6.62
CA ASP A 57 10.00 20.07 -6.03
C ASP A 57 9.82 21.17 -7.10
N GLU A 58 10.02 22.42 -6.72
CA GLU A 58 9.88 23.57 -7.63
C GLU A 58 10.85 23.54 -8.82
N ASN A 59 11.93 22.76 -8.73
CA ASN A 59 12.89 22.54 -9.81
C ASN A 59 12.58 21.28 -10.62
N GLY A 60 11.46 20.60 -10.35
CA GLY A 60 11.08 19.38 -11.02
C GLY A 60 11.84 18.14 -10.57
N LYS A 61 12.65 18.25 -9.51
CA LYS A 61 13.42 17.11 -8.98
C LYS A 61 12.59 16.33 -7.97
N THR A 62 12.72 15.01 -7.99
CA THR A 62 12.09 14.09 -7.05
C THR A 62 12.68 14.31 -5.67
N ASN A 63 11.98 15.04 -4.81
CA ASN A 63 12.56 15.54 -3.57
C ASN A 63 11.57 15.70 -2.40
N LEU A 64 10.29 15.87 -2.64
CA LEU A 64 9.32 16.16 -1.59
C LEU A 64 8.59 14.91 -1.11
N SER A 65 8.27 14.86 0.19
CA SER A 65 7.54 13.77 0.82
C SER A 65 6.03 14.02 0.79
N LEU A 66 5.25 13.01 1.20
CA LEU A 66 3.80 13.16 1.39
C LEU A 66 3.44 14.35 2.26
N LYS A 67 4.14 14.53 3.39
CA LYS A 67 3.87 15.64 4.31
C LYS A 67 4.14 17.00 3.64
N ASP A 68 5.22 17.08 2.88
CA ASP A 68 5.59 18.32 2.19
C ASP A 68 4.52 18.78 1.21
N VAL A 69 3.84 17.85 0.55
CA VAL A 69 2.85 18.17 -0.47
C VAL A 69 1.41 18.03 0.01
N GLY A 70 1.21 17.71 1.29
CA GLY A 70 -0.13 17.46 1.82
C GLY A 70 -0.81 16.25 1.18
N GLY A 71 -0.02 15.23 0.83
CA GLY A 71 -0.51 14.04 0.15
C GLY A 71 -1.31 13.12 1.06
N GLN A 72 -2.08 12.25 0.43
CA GLN A 72 -3.00 11.32 1.08
C GLN A 72 -2.62 9.88 0.75
N LEU A 73 -3.12 8.93 1.55
CA LEU A 73 -2.86 7.51 1.34
C LEU A 73 -4.17 6.74 1.17
N LEU A 74 -4.15 5.80 0.20
CA LEU A 74 -5.17 4.77 0.07
C LEU A 74 -4.46 3.43 0.20
N VAL A 75 -4.74 2.69 1.28
CA VAL A 75 -4.05 1.43 1.61
C VAL A 75 -5.00 0.26 1.42
N ILE A 76 -4.62 -0.66 0.55
CA ILE A 76 -5.43 -1.83 0.18
C ILE A 76 -4.64 -3.10 0.45
N SER A 77 -5.25 -4.04 1.16
CA SER A 77 -4.65 -5.35 1.39
C SER A 77 -4.66 -6.17 0.10
N GLN A 78 -3.52 -6.76 -0.26
CA GLN A 78 -3.33 -7.50 -1.50
C GLN A 78 -2.48 -8.74 -1.25
N PHE A 79 -3.10 -9.87 -0.88
CA PHE A 79 -2.36 -11.10 -0.59
C PHE A 79 -1.67 -11.67 -1.82
N THR A 80 -2.19 -11.37 -3.01
CA THR A 80 -1.61 -11.87 -4.27
C THR A 80 -0.22 -11.33 -4.58
N LEU A 81 0.27 -10.35 -3.80
CA LEU A 81 1.67 -9.92 -3.89
C LEU A 81 2.63 -11.05 -3.50
N TYR A 82 2.14 -12.05 -2.77
CA TYR A 82 2.90 -13.25 -2.41
C TYR A 82 2.50 -14.46 -3.26
N ALA A 83 1.98 -14.22 -4.45
CA ALA A 83 1.75 -15.28 -5.42
C ALA A 83 3.08 -15.84 -5.90
N ASP A 84 3.17 -17.18 -5.98
CA ASP A 84 4.27 -17.87 -6.60
C ASP A 84 3.79 -18.40 -7.95
N CYS A 85 4.35 -17.86 -9.01
CA CYS A 85 3.95 -18.16 -10.38
C CYS A 85 5.04 -18.94 -11.15
N HIS A 86 6.06 -19.46 -10.46
CA HIS A 86 7.20 -20.05 -11.16
C HIS A 86 6.88 -21.40 -11.80
N LYS A 87 5.83 -22.09 -11.35
CA LYS A 87 5.48 -23.42 -11.85
C LYS A 87 4.10 -23.42 -12.49
N GLY A 88 4.05 -23.61 -13.81
CA GLY A 88 2.82 -23.66 -14.56
C GLY A 88 2.10 -22.31 -14.62
N TYR A 89 0.78 -22.34 -14.84
CA TYR A 89 -0.03 -21.15 -15.04
C TYR A 89 -1.00 -20.89 -13.89
N ARG A 90 -0.99 -21.71 -12.85
CA ARG A 90 -1.76 -21.47 -11.63
C ARG A 90 -0.89 -20.86 -10.57
N PRO A 91 -1.16 -19.62 -10.15
CA PRO A 91 -0.42 -19.04 -9.03
C PRO A 91 -0.68 -19.84 -7.76
N SER A 92 0.36 -20.02 -6.95
CA SER A 92 0.25 -20.55 -5.59
C SER A 92 0.26 -19.39 -4.61
N PHE A 93 -0.59 -19.45 -3.59
CA PHE A 93 -0.68 -18.42 -2.56
C PHE A 93 -0.24 -18.91 -1.18
N VAL A 94 0.50 -20.03 -1.13
CA VAL A 94 0.93 -20.61 0.14
C VAL A 94 1.87 -19.71 0.93
N GLN A 95 2.51 -18.75 0.28
CA GLN A 95 3.41 -17.80 0.94
C GLN A 95 2.67 -16.63 1.59
N ALA A 96 1.42 -16.42 1.26
CA ALA A 96 0.62 -15.38 1.90
C ALA A 96 0.26 -15.79 3.33
N ALA A 97 0.28 -14.84 4.26
CA ALA A 97 -0.12 -15.08 5.63
C ALA A 97 -1.61 -15.43 5.70
N GLU A 98 -1.98 -16.14 6.76
CA GLU A 98 -3.41 -16.43 7.00
C GLU A 98 -4.22 -15.13 7.13
N PRO A 99 -5.50 -15.14 6.71
CA PRO A 99 -6.31 -13.91 6.67
C PRO A 99 -6.38 -13.16 7.99
N GLY A 100 -6.52 -13.85 9.12
CA GLY A 100 -6.60 -13.20 10.44
C GLY A 100 -5.34 -12.41 10.77
N GLU A 101 -4.18 -13.01 10.60
CA GLU A 101 -2.89 -12.37 10.86
C GLU A 101 -2.58 -11.28 9.84
N ALA A 102 -2.92 -11.53 8.57
CA ALA A 102 -2.74 -10.55 7.51
C ALA A 102 -3.59 -9.29 7.80
N ASN A 103 -4.84 -9.47 8.20
CA ASN A 103 -5.70 -8.33 8.53
C ASN A 103 -5.19 -7.57 9.76
N ARG A 104 -4.73 -8.28 10.79
CA ARG A 104 -4.18 -7.66 11.99
C ARG A 104 -3.00 -6.74 11.65
N LEU A 105 -2.06 -7.24 10.85
CA LEU A 105 -0.88 -6.44 10.47
C LEU A 105 -1.23 -5.34 9.47
N TYR A 106 -2.20 -5.57 8.60
CA TYR A 106 -2.73 -4.55 7.70
C TYR A 106 -3.33 -3.37 8.48
N GLU A 107 -4.15 -3.66 9.49
CA GLU A 107 -4.74 -2.62 10.35
C GLU A 107 -3.68 -1.91 11.17
N TYR A 108 -2.70 -2.65 11.68
CA TYR A 108 -1.57 -2.07 12.42
C TYR A 108 -0.76 -1.11 11.53
N PHE A 109 -0.42 -1.54 10.32
CA PHE A 109 0.27 -0.71 9.33
C PHE A 109 -0.52 0.57 9.02
N THR A 110 -1.80 0.43 8.78
CA THR A 110 -2.69 1.57 8.49
C THR A 110 -2.73 2.55 9.66
N GLY A 111 -2.79 2.03 10.89
CA GLY A 111 -2.74 2.85 12.11
C GLY A 111 -1.44 3.64 12.23
N LEU A 112 -0.31 3.03 11.87
CA LEU A 112 0.99 3.74 11.84
C LEU A 112 0.97 4.88 10.82
N CYS A 113 0.43 4.62 9.65
CA CYS A 113 0.31 5.66 8.60
C CYS A 113 -0.55 6.83 9.06
N ARG A 114 -1.62 6.55 9.81
CA ARG A 114 -2.52 7.59 10.34
C ARG A 114 -1.86 8.50 11.38
N ARG A 115 -0.80 8.05 12.03
CA ARG A 115 -0.01 8.90 12.94
C ARG A 115 0.81 9.94 12.19
N GLU A 116 1.16 9.64 10.95
CA GLU A 116 2.05 10.49 10.13
C GLU A 116 1.30 11.31 9.09
N ILE A 117 0.21 10.78 8.54
CA ILE A 117 -0.52 11.36 7.43
C ILE A 117 -1.97 11.61 7.86
N GLU A 118 -2.46 12.80 7.58
CA GLU A 118 -3.79 13.23 8.03
C GLU A 118 -4.91 12.40 7.39
N THR A 119 -4.83 12.17 6.08
CA THR A 119 -5.86 11.41 5.37
C THR A 119 -5.31 10.06 4.92
N VAL A 120 -5.78 9.00 5.56
CA VAL A 120 -5.47 7.62 5.20
C VAL A 120 -6.79 6.89 5.03
N GLU A 121 -7.10 6.53 3.79
CA GLU A 121 -8.29 5.79 3.42
C GLU A 121 -7.95 4.33 3.17
N THR A 122 -8.92 3.46 3.30
CA THR A 122 -8.74 2.01 3.14
C THR A 122 -9.86 1.41 2.30
N GLY A 123 -9.60 0.21 1.75
CA GLY A 123 -10.65 -0.65 1.23
C GLY A 123 -11.26 -1.49 2.36
N ILE A 124 -11.85 -2.62 1.98
CA ILE A 124 -12.45 -3.57 2.90
C ILE A 124 -11.68 -4.88 2.78
N PHE A 125 -11.05 -5.31 3.86
CA PHE A 125 -10.24 -6.54 3.87
C PHE A 125 -11.09 -7.74 3.45
N GLY A 126 -10.56 -8.53 2.51
CA GLY A 126 -11.19 -9.75 2.04
C GLY A 126 -12.33 -9.56 1.04
N ALA A 127 -12.75 -8.32 0.78
CA ALA A 127 -13.81 -8.05 -0.18
C ALA A 127 -13.29 -8.08 -1.62
N HIS A 128 -14.19 -8.32 -2.56
CA HIS A 128 -13.90 -8.08 -3.97
C HIS A 128 -13.98 -6.57 -4.21
N MET A 129 -12.87 -5.98 -4.64
CA MET A 129 -12.75 -4.54 -4.78
C MET A 129 -12.39 -4.15 -6.21
N LYS A 130 -12.92 -3.01 -6.65
CA LYS A 130 -12.48 -2.37 -7.88
C LYS A 130 -11.67 -1.15 -7.49
N VAL A 131 -10.45 -1.08 -8.00
CA VAL A 131 -9.49 -0.02 -7.65
C VAL A 131 -9.24 0.81 -8.90
N ASP A 132 -9.61 2.09 -8.82
CA ASP A 132 -9.36 3.07 -9.86
C ASP A 132 -8.25 3.99 -9.43
N LEU A 133 -7.34 4.30 -10.32
CA LEU A 133 -6.24 5.23 -10.02
C LEU A 133 -5.72 5.89 -11.28
N GLU A 134 -5.16 7.07 -11.09
CA GLU A 134 -4.34 7.70 -12.12
C GLU A 134 -2.90 7.74 -11.62
N ASN A 135 -2.07 6.88 -12.19
CA ASN A 135 -0.64 6.82 -11.83
C ASN A 135 0.08 8.02 -12.43
N ASP A 136 0.55 8.88 -11.55
CA ASP A 136 1.20 10.12 -11.93
C ASP A 136 2.70 9.88 -12.13
N GLY A 137 3.07 9.81 -13.41
CA GLY A 137 4.47 9.56 -13.73
C GLY A 137 4.68 8.91 -15.09
N PRO A 138 4.54 7.59 -15.29
CA PRO A 138 4.24 6.59 -14.26
C PRO A 138 5.33 6.51 -13.19
N PHE A 139 4.92 6.23 -11.97
CA PHE A 139 5.83 6.12 -10.84
C PHE A 139 5.31 5.04 -9.89
N THR A 140 6.01 3.91 -9.85
CA THR A 140 5.62 2.73 -9.09
C THR A 140 6.85 2.11 -8.46
N LEU A 141 6.81 1.89 -7.15
CA LEU A 141 7.90 1.28 -6.40
C LEU A 141 7.42 -0.01 -5.73
N VAL A 142 8.32 -0.97 -5.61
CA VAL A 142 8.10 -2.18 -4.83
C VAL A 142 9.07 -2.15 -3.65
N LEU A 143 8.52 -2.21 -2.43
CA LEU A 143 9.31 -2.27 -1.21
C LEU A 143 9.02 -3.57 -0.48
N GLU A 144 10.06 -4.14 0.12
CA GLU A 144 9.90 -5.36 0.90
C GLU A 144 10.73 -5.28 2.17
N GLU A 145 10.11 -5.67 3.30
CA GLU A 145 10.78 -5.88 4.58
C GLU A 145 10.62 -7.34 4.96
N THR A 146 11.72 -8.02 5.16
CA THR A 146 11.72 -9.45 5.50
C THR A 146 11.97 -9.67 6.97
N ALA A 147 11.37 -10.76 7.52
CA ALA A 147 11.63 -11.22 8.87
C ALA A 147 12.97 -11.94 8.92
N GLY A 148 13.79 -11.60 9.87
CA GLY A 148 15.12 -12.19 10.07
C GLY A 148 16.24 -11.39 9.46
#